data_f2658eeec1e4ccf71ea635e869325db3
#
_entry.id   f2658eeec1e4ccf71ea635e869325db3
#
_cell.length_a   1.000
_cell.length_b   1.000
_cell.length_c   1.000
_cell.angle_alpha   90.00
_cell.angle_beta   90.00
_cell.angle_gamma   90.00
#
_symmetry.space_group_name_H-M   'P 1'
#
loop_
_entity.id
_entity.type
_entity.pdbx_description
1 polymer ?
#
loop_
_entity_poly.entity_id
_entity_poly.type
_entity_poly.pdbx_seq_one_letter_code
_entity_poly.pdbx_strand_id
1 'polypeptide(L)'
;MGRFFDVEDGGPLRLELRSVDGRDFTVLRQIGYDSERHVESFTVPADRRTFSTDLASVPAVLAWLVPRSGVFLPAAVLHDGLTEPGQYIGPRIDRTEADRLFREAMIGLGTGTVRAWLMWSAVTASTKWLAGSAWDRVVLIATTATVVVLGVLATLDLLDVWDVLPWMGQRSTVAELAWGAVFAVLVPTLLSITWGRAWRAALIGGVALALLLHVTLVITVLWVAYLALERVVSGSARSRRAGVGRRVLTRGHPGS
;
A
#
# COMPACT_ATOMS: atom_id res chain seq x y z
N MET A 1 13.60 5.72 21.28
CA MET A 1 13.27 5.08 20.00
C MET A 1 12.88 3.64 20.29
N GLY A 2 11.70 3.21 19.84
CA GLY A 2 11.21 1.85 20.13
C GLY A 2 12.19 0.79 19.64
N ARG A 3 12.19 -0.38 20.28
CA ARG A 3 13.15 -1.47 20.01
C ARG A 3 12.42 -2.80 19.79
N PHE A 4 12.79 -3.49 18.74
CA PHE A 4 12.40 -4.89 18.54
C PHE A 4 13.36 -5.84 19.26
N PHE A 5 12.82 -6.97 19.69
CA PHE A 5 13.57 -8.08 20.26
C PHE A 5 12.92 -9.42 19.92
N ASP A 6 13.70 -10.50 20.05
CA ASP A 6 13.18 -11.87 19.96
C ASP A 6 12.60 -12.27 21.31
N VAL A 7 11.36 -12.74 21.35
CA VAL A 7 10.65 -13.09 22.58
C VAL A 7 11.19 -14.40 23.19
N GLU A 8 11.70 -15.31 22.36
CA GLU A 8 12.11 -16.64 22.82
C GLU A 8 13.47 -16.62 23.56
N ASP A 9 14.38 -15.76 23.16
CA ASP A 9 15.72 -15.68 23.75
C ASP A 9 16.08 -14.28 24.32
N GLY A 10 15.20 -13.30 24.17
CA GLY A 10 15.43 -11.91 24.61
C GLY A 10 16.52 -11.18 23.83
N GLY A 11 17.05 -11.79 22.79
CA GLY A 11 18.13 -11.29 21.96
C GLY A 11 17.68 -10.34 20.85
N PRO A 12 18.60 -10.05 19.90
CA PRO A 12 18.27 -9.23 18.74
C PRO A 12 17.13 -9.83 17.92
N LEU A 13 16.32 -8.95 17.33
CA LEU A 13 15.21 -9.35 16.47
C LEU A 13 15.60 -10.40 15.44
N ARG A 14 14.84 -11.49 15.39
CA ARG A 14 14.84 -12.49 14.32
C ARG A 14 13.43 -12.62 13.78
N LEU A 15 13.23 -12.31 12.50
CA LEU A 15 11.97 -12.50 11.82
C LEU A 15 12.08 -13.73 10.92
N GLU A 16 11.39 -14.80 11.31
CA GLU A 16 11.31 -16.04 10.54
C GLU A 16 9.92 -16.21 9.97
N LEU A 17 9.84 -16.29 8.63
CA LEU A 17 8.60 -16.36 7.88
C LEU A 17 8.57 -17.62 7.02
N ARG A 18 7.41 -18.28 6.95
CA ARG A 18 7.15 -19.37 6.03
C ARG A 18 6.06 -18.94 5.06
N SER A 19 6.35 -18.95 3.76
CA SER A 19 5.32 -18.73 2.75
C SER A 19 4.38 -19.94 2.71
N VAL A 20 3.07 -19.66 2.64
CA VAL A 20 2.02 -20.68 2.55
C VAL A 20 1.63 -20.88 1.08
N ASP A 21 1.38 -19.82 0.34
CA ASP A 21 0.89 -19.85 -1.05
C ASP A 21 1.57 -18.81 -1.96
N GLY A 22 2.66 -18.17 -1.48
CA GLY A 22 3.35 -17.10 -2.17
C GLY A 22 2.72 -15.72 -1.97
N ARG A 23 1.62 -15.64 -1.21
CA ARG A 23 0.95 -14.38 -0.83
C ARG A 23 0.96 -14.21 0.68
N ASP A 24 0.51 -15.24 1.40
CA ASP A 24 0.42 -15.24 2.85
C ASP A 24 1.64 -15.91 3.47
N PHE A 25 2.03 -15.41 4.62
CA PHE A 25 3.19 -15.86 5.39
C PHE A 25 2.78 -16.18 6.82
N THR A 26 3.22 -17.30 7.32
CA THR A 26 3.14 -17.64 8.74
C THR A 26 4.39 -17.17 9.45
N VAL A 27 4.22 -16.53 10.60
CA VAL A 27 5.33 -16.09 11.47
C VAL A 27 5.74 -17.24 12.36
N LEU A 28 7.00 -17.68 12.28
CA LEU A 28 7.50 -18.85 12.99
C LEU A 28 8.02 -18.52 14.39
N ARG A 29 8.43 -17.26 14.64
CA ARG A 29 8.92 -16.79 15.94
C ARG A 29 8.14 -15.55 16.37
N GLN A 30 7.85 -15.45 17.67
CA GLN A 30 7.25 -14.25 18.23
C GLN A 30 8.26 -13.12 18.26
N ILE A 31 7.82 -11.95 17.83
CA ILE A 31 8.60 -10.71 17.91
C ILE A 31 8.04 -9.83 19.02
N GLY A 32 8.93 -9.24 19.81
CA GLY A 32 8.61 -8.26 20.83
C GLY A 32 8.93 -6.85 20.34
N TYR A 33 8.15 -5.87 20.80
CA TYR A 33 8.37 -4.46 20.51
C TYR A 33 8.17 -3.60 21.77
N ASP A 34 9.22 -2.90 22.19
CA ASP A 34 9.19 -1.89 23.24
C ASP A 34 8.91 -0.53 22.62
N SER A 35 7.80 0.11 22.97
CA SER A 35 7.50 1.48 22.53
C SER A 35 7.90 2.48 23.62
N GLU A 36 8.33 3.68 23.23
CA GLU A 36 8.66 4.75 24.21
C GLU A 36 7.46 5.24 25.02
N ARG A 37 6.24 4.99 24.54
CA ARG A 37 5.01 5.50 25.17
C ARG A 37 4.28 4.48 26.02
N HIS A 38 4.61 3.22 25.89
CA HIS A 38 3.99 2.13 26.62
C HIS A 38 5.01 1.49 27.55
N VAL A 39 4.60 1.25 28.81
CA VAL A 39 5.46 0.59 29.80
C VAL A 39 5.60 -0.90 29.49
N GLU A 40 4.51 -1.49 29.00
CA GLU A 40 4.47 -2.90 28.62
C GLU A 40 4.85 -3.07 27.16
N SER A 41 5.58 -4.15 26.86
CA SER A 41 5.96 -4.53 25.51
C SER A 41 4.79 -5.14 24.75
N PHE A 42 4.80 -5.01 23.45
CA PHE A 42 3.91 -5.72 22.53
C PHE A 42 4.57 -7.00 22.04
N THR A 43 3.85 -8.11 22.08
CA THR A 43 4.30 -9.40 21.52
C THR A 43 3.37 -9.82 20.39
N VAL A 44 3.90 -10.13 19.23
CA VAL A 44 3.17 -10.56 18.02
C VAL A 44 3.86 -11.78 17.40
N PRO A 45 3.10 -12.76 16.92
CA PRO A 45 1.67 -12.98 17.17
C PRO A 45 1.41 -13.55 18.57
N ALA A 46 0.19 -13.38 19.09
CA ALA A 46 -0.22 -14.05 20.33
C ALA A 46 -0.28 -15.57 20.13
N ASP A 47 -0.83 -16.02 19.01
CA ASP A 47 -0.84 -17.43 18.60
C ASP A 47 -0.28 -17.60 17.18
N ARG A 48 0.89 -18.24 17.09
CA ARG A 48 1.58 -18.54 15.83
C ARG A 48 0.82 -19.48 14.89
N ARG A 49 -0.15 -20.25 15.41
CA ARG A 49 -0.91 -21.25 14.62
C ARG A 49 -2.03 -20.61 13.82
N THR A 50 -2.58 -19.53 14.32
CA THR A 50 -3.75 -18.85 13.73
C THR A 50 -3.37 -17.56 12.99
N PHE A 51 -2.19 -17.01 13.23
CA PHE A 51 -1.74 -15.77 12.61
C PHE A 51 -1.10 -16.00 11.26
N SER A 52 -1.58 -15.27 10.27
CA SER A 52 -0.94 -15.10 8.97
C SER A 52 -0.86 -13.63 8.62
N THR A 53 0.11 -13.26 7.82
CA THR A 53 0.32 -11.88 7.36
C THR A 53 0.64 -11.89 5.86
N ASP A 54 0.15 -10.92 5.13
CA ASP A 54 0.56 -10.65 3.75
C ASP A 54 1.74 -9.67 3.67
N LEU A 55 2.32 -9.30 4.83
CA LEU A 55 3.46 -8.43 5.08
C LEU A 55 3.28 -6.98 4.65
N ALA A 56 2.63 -6.73 3.57
CA ALA A 56 2.21 -5.42 3.12
C ALA A 56 1.27 -5.58 1.92
N SER A 57 -0.02 -5.30 2.11
CA SER A 57 -1.04 -5.25 1.06
C SER A 57 -0.79 -4.08 0.08
N VAL A 58 0.45 -3.98 -0.44
CA VAL A 58 0.79 -2.93 -1.39
C VAL A 58 0.22 -3.29 -2.76
N PRO A 59 -0.70 -2.48 -3.31
CA PRO A 59 -1.16 -2.68 -4.67
C PRO A 59 0.01 -2.77 -5.66
N ALA A 60 -0.07 -3.69 -6.63
CA ALA A 60 1.02 -3.93 -7.57
C ALA A 60 1.50 -2.65 -8.29
N VAL A 61 0.58 -1.73 -8.55
CA VAL A 61 0.86 -0.43 -9.20
C VAL A 61 1.66 0.54 -8.31
N LEU A 62 1.75 0.28 -7.00
CA LEU A 62 2.53 1.07 -6.04
C LEU A 62 3.80 0.36 -5.57
N ALA A 63 4.06 -0.87 -6.03
CA ALA A 63 5.23 -1.66 -5.62
C ALA A 63 6.57 -1.02 -6.01
N TRP A 64 6.58 -0.12 -6.99
CA TRP A 64 7.74 0.68 -7.35
C TRP A 64 8.10 1.72 -6.27
N LEU A 65 7.12 2.23 -5.52
CA LEU A 65 7.30 3.22 -4.45
C LEU A 65 7.54 2.53 -3.10
N VAL A 66 6.76 1.51 -2.82
CA VAL A 66 6.84 0.72 -1.58
C VAL A 66 7.05 -0.75 -1.98
N PRO A 67 8.29 -1.24 -1.98
CA PRO A 67 8.56 -2.65 -2.27
C PRO A 67 7.90 -3.54 -1.21
N ARG A 68 7.55 -4.76 -1.60
CA ARG A 68 6.90 -5.75 -0.70
C ARG A 68 7.85 -6.34 0.35
N SER A 69 9.14 -6.04 0.27
CA SER A 69 10.18 -6.51 1.21
C SER A 69 11.16 -5.39 1.54
N GLY A 70 11.73 -5.45 2.74
CA GLY A 70 12.69 -4.46 3.20
C GLY A 70 12.81 -4.44 4.73
N VAL A 71 13.57 -3.52 5.25
CA VAL A 71 13.82 -3.35 6.69
C VAL A 71 12.56 -3.10 7.52
N PHE A 72 11.47 -2.69 6.90
CA PHE A 72 10.19 -2.41 7.55
C PHE A 72 9.35 -3.68 7.82
N LEU A 73 9.72 -4.86 7.33
CA LEU A 73 8.93 -6.09 7.48
C LEU A 73 8.54 -6.41 8.93
N PRO A 74 9.44 -6.29 9.93
CA PRO A 74 9.03 -6.52 11.31
C PRO A 74 7.96 -5.54 11.79
N ALA A 75 8.01 -4.29 11.31
CA ALA A 75 6.98 -3.29 11.63
C ALA A 75 5.65 -3.63 10.96
N ALA A 76 5.65 -4.19 9.75
CA ALA A 76 4.44 -4.66 9.07
C ALA A 76 3.79 -5.82 9.84
N VAL A 77 4.57 -6.84 10.22
CA VAL A 77 4.08 -7.96 11.06
C VAL A 77 3.53 -7.46 12.40
N LEU A 78 4.20 -6.50 13.04
CA LEU A 78 3.71 -5.87 14.26
C LEU A 78 2.36 -5.20 14.03
N HIS A 79 2.23 -4.38 12.99
CA HIS A 79 0.99 -3.67 12.66
C HIS A 79 -0.17 -4.63 12.39
N ASP A 80 0.05 -5.67 11.59
CA ASP A 80 -0.97 -6.68 11.28
C ASP A 80 -1.46 -7.35 12.56
N GLY A 81 -0.55 -7.80 13.44
CA GLY A 81 -0.94 -8.39 14.71
C GLY A 81 -1.66 -7.41 15.64
N LEU A 82 -1.24 -6.14 15.70
CA LEU A 82 -1.90 -5.12 16.53
C LEU A 82 -3.30 -4.75 16.04
N THR A 83 -3.57 -4.91 14.74
CA THR A 83 -4.87 -4.57 14.13
C THR A 83 -5.83 -5.74 14.05
N GLU A 84 -5.35 -6.96 14.23
CA GLU A 84 -6.16 -8.17 14.24
C GLU A 84 -6.55 -8.57 15.67
N PRO A 85 -7.85 -8.74 15.98
CA PRO A 85 -8.30 -9.05 17.33
C PRO A 85 -7.68 -10.35 17.88
N GLY A 86 -7.08 -10.26 19.09
CA GLY A 86 -6.53 -11.42 19.79
C GLY A 86 -5.16 -11.90 19.26
N GLN A 87 -4.54 -11.20 18.31
CA GLN A 87 -3.27 -11.60 17.72
C GLN A 87 -2.03 -10.93 18.35
N TYR A 88 -2.21 -10.19 19.44
CA TYR A 88 -1.08 -9.64 20.19
C TYR A 88 -1.28 -9.78 21.71
N ILE A 89 -0.16 -9.77 22.42
CA ILE A 89 -0.09 -9.67 23.87
C ILE A 89 0.50 -8.30 24.21
N GLY A 90 -0.12 -7.57 25.12
CA GLY A 90 0.30 -6.23 25.54
C GLY A 90 -0.87 -5.33 25.90
N PRO A 91 -0.63 -4.02 26.09
CA PRO A 91 -1.67 -3.06 26.44
C PRO A 91 -2.71 -2.93 25.32
N ARG A 92 -3.97 -2.74 25.70
CA ARG A 92 -5.05 -2.52 24.71
C ARG A 92 -4.86 -1.18 24.01
N ILE A 93 -4.87 -1.20 22.70
CA ILE A 93 -4.75 -0.02 21.85
C ILE A 93 -5.85 -0.02 20.77
N ASP A 94 -6.14 1.16 20.24
CA ASP A 94 -6.98 1.31 19.06
C ASP A 94 -6.16 1.23 17.77
N ARG A 95 -6.82 1.14 16.63
CA ARG A 95 -6.14 1.08 15.32
C ARG A 95 -5.31 2.32 15.01
N THR A 96 -5.71 3.49 15.49
CA THR A 96 -4.96 4.74 15.29
C THR A 96 -3.61 4.68 16.01
N GLU A 97 -3.59 4.10 17.20
CA GLU A 97 -2.36 3.87 17.94
C GLU A 97 -1.49 2.77 17.29
N ALA A 98 -2.11 1.71 16.77
CA ALA A 98 -1.40 0.70 15.98
C ALA A 98 -0.72 1.32 14.73
N ASP A 99 -1.42 2.21 14.01
CA ASP A 99 -0.84 2.95 12.87
C ASP A 99 0.33 3.84 13.31
N ARG A 100 0.24 4.47 14.48
CA ARG A 100 1.32 5.28 15.05
C ARG A 100 2.54 4.43 15.38
N LEU A 101 2.32 3.29 16.06
CA LEU A 101 3.37 2.33 16.41
C LEU A 101 4.06 1.78 15.15
N PHE A 102 3.30 1.48 14.11
CA PHE A 102 3.84 1.08 12.81
C PHE A 102 4.87 2.08 12.28
N ARG A 103 4.52 3.37 12.25
CA ARG A 103 5.45 4.41 11.80
C ARG A 103 6.67 4.52 12.70
N GLU A 104 6.48 4.51 14.03
CA GLU A 104 7.57 4.55 15.01
C GLU A 104 8.53 3.38 14.81
N ALA A 105 8.00 2.18 14.67
CA ALA A 105 8.74 0.95 14.43
C ALA A 105 9.53 0.99 13.11
N MET A 106 8.91 1.47 12.02
CA MET A 106 9.60 1.63 10.74
C MET A 106 10.79 2.58 10.83
N ILE A 107 10.63 3.72 11.50
CA ILE A 107 11.72 4.69 11.68
C ILE A 107 12.83 4.07 12.53
N GLY A 108 12.47 3.35 13.60
CA GLY A 108 13.41 2.64 14.46
C GLY A 108 14.24 1.56 13.76
N LEU A 109 13.65 0.92 12.74
CA LEU A 109 14.34 -0.06 11.87
C LEU A 109 15.18 0.58 10.76
N GLY A 110 15.23 1.91 10.67
CA GLY A 110 15.99 2.60 9.64
C GLY A 110 15.27 2.73 8.29
N THR A 111 13.95 2.55 8.25
CA THR A 111 13.17 2.91 7.07
C THR A 111 13.28 4.42 6.85
N GLY A 112 13.57 4.83 5.61
CA GLY A 112 13.68 6.25 5.28
C GLY A 112 12.42 7.03 5.68
N THR A 113 12.59 8.20 6.29
CA THR A 113 11.51 8.99 6.90
C THR A 113 10.35 9.22 5.95
N VAL A 114 10.62 9.65 4.70
CA VAL A 114 9.57 9.90 3.70
C VAL A 114 8.74 8.65 3.46
N ARG A 115 9.39 7.50 3.27
CA ARG A 115 8.71 6.21 3.04
C ARG A 115 7.85 5.82 4.25
N ALA A 116 8.39 5.95 5.47
CA ALA A 116 7.65 5.64 6.69
C ALA A 116 6.37 6.49 6.84
N TRP A 117 6.45 7.78 6.49
CA TRP A 117 5.30 8.67 6.51
C TRP A 117 4.27 8.36 5.41
N LEU A 118 4.72 7.99 4.20
CA LEU A 118 3.83 7.56 3.12
C LEU A 118 3.10 6.26 3.47
N MET A 119 3.81 5.26 3.99
CA MET A 119 3.21 4.01 4.43
C MET A 119 2.23 4.23 5.59
N TRP A 120 2.59 5.06 6.56
CA TRP A 120 1.69 5.44 7.64
C TRP A 120 0.42 6.15 7.13
N SER A 121 0.56 7.03 6.16
CA SER A 121 -0.58 7.71 5.52
C SER A 121 -1.54 6.70 4.87
N ALA A 122 -1.01 5.69 4.19
CA ALA A 122 -1.80 4.63 3.56
C ALA A 122 -2.54 3.76 4.58
N VAL A 123 -1.87 3.31 5.66
CA VAL A 123 -2.54 2.50 6.70
C VAL A 123 -3.57 3.33 7.48
N THR A 124 -3.31 4.63 7.72
CA THR A 124 -4.29 5.53 8.34
C THR A 124 -5.54 5.73 7.45
N ALA A 125 -5.37 5.83 6.14
CA ALA A 125 -6.50 5.85 5.21
C ALA A 125 -7.28 4.53 5.25
N SER A 126 -6.60 3.38 5.31
CA SER A 126 -7.22 2.06 5.49
C SER A 126 -7.98 1.97 6.81
N THR A 127 -7.41 2.47 7.91
CA THR A 127 -8.07 2.52 9.23
C THR A 127 -9.35 3.36 9.17
N LYS A 128 -9.34 4.53 8.50
CA LYS A 128 -10.56 5.33 8.28
C LYS A 128 -11.60 4.60 7.46
N TRP A 129 -11.20 3.83 6.47
CA TRP A 129 -12.12 3.03 5.66
C TRP A 129 -12.74 1.87 6.44
N LEU A 130 -11.94 1.10 7.17
CA LEU A 130 -12.35 -0.13 7.83
C LEU A 130 -13.03 0.12 9.18
N ALA A 131 -12.47 1.00 10.02
CA ALA A 131 -12.90 1.24 11.38
C ALA A 131 -13.56 2.62 11.59
N GLY A 132 -13.49 3.51 10.59
CA GLY A 132 -14.09 4.83 10.66
C GLY A 132 -15.60 4.84 10.48
N SER A 133 -16.21 6.00 10.76
CA SER A 133 -17.63 6.28 10.54
C SER A 133 -17.98 6.35 9.03
N ALA A 134 -19.27 6.38 8.72
CA ALA A 134 -19.72 6.65 7.34
C ALA A 134 -19.20 8.01 6.83
N TRP A 135 -19.11 9.03 7.70
CA TRP A 135 -18.52 10.32 7.38
C TRP A 135 -17.05 10.23 7.02
N ASP A 136 -16.25 9.43 7.76
CA ASP A 136 -14.83 9.22 7.45
C ASP A 136 -14.64 8.62 6.06
N ARG A 137 -15.50 7.69 5.66
CA ARG A 137 -15.48 7.09 4.30
C ARG A 137 -15.84 8.10 3.23
N VAL A 138 -16.87 8.93 3.47
CA VAL A 138 -17.27 10.00 2.55
C VAL A 138 -16.12 10.99 2.36
N VAL A 139 -15.51 11.45 3.46
CA VAL A 139 -14.38 12.38 3.41
C VAL A 139 -13.18 11.76 2.70
N LEU A 140 -12.86 10.49 2.94
CA LEU A 140 -11.79 9.77 2.25
C LEU A 140 -12.04 9.71 0.74
N ILE A 141 -13.25 9.29 0.33
CA ILE A 141 -13.63 9.21 -1.09
C ILE A 141 -13.58 10.61 -1.73
N ALA A 142 -14.18 11.60 -1.10
CA ALA A 142 -14.23 12.96 -1.62
C ALA A 142 -12.83 13.56 -1.79
N THR A 143 -11.97 13.41 -0.78
CA THR A 143 -10.57 13.88 -0.85
C THR A 143 -9.81 13.20 -1.98
N THR A 144 -9.87 11.86 -2.05
CA THR A 144 -9.16 11.09 -3.08
C THR A 144 -9.69 11.42 -4.48
N ALA A 145 -11.01 11.44 -4.65
CA ALA A 145 -11.65 11.76 -5.94
C ALA A 145 -11.28 13.18 -6.40
N THR A 146 -11.32 14.17 -5.49
CA THR A 146 -10.95 15.55 -5.83
C THR A 146 -9.51 15.63 -6.30
N VAL A 147 -8.56 15.03 -5.57
CA VAL A 147 -7.14 15.04 -5.95
C VAL A 147 -6.92 14.34 -7.30
N VAL A 148 -7.56 13.19 -7.51
CA VAL A 148 -7.44 12.43 -8.77
C VAL A 148 -8.04 13.23 -9.95
N VAL A 149 -9.26 13.74 -9.80
CA VAL A 149 -9.93 14.51 -10.87
C VAL A 149 -9.13 15.76 -11.23
N LEU A 150 -8.69 16.53 -10.24
CA LEU A 150 -7.89 17.73 -10.50
C LEU A 150 -6.53 17.37 -11.10
N GLY A 151 -5.90 16.28 -10.69
CA GLY A 151 -4.64 15.81 -11.27
C GLY A 151 -4.81 15.38 -12.74
N VAL A 152 -5.90 14.70 -13.08
CA VAL A 152 -6.22 14.35 -14.47
C VAL A 152 -6.48 15.61 -15.30
N LEU A 153 -7.30 16.54 -14.79
CA LEU A 153 -7.59 17.80 -15.49
C LEU A 153 -6.30 18.63 -15.69
N ALA A 154 -5.43 18.71 -14.69
CA ALA A 154 -4.13 19.38 -14.81
C ALA A 154 -3.22 18.71 -15.85
N THR A 155 -3.31 17.38 -16.02
CA THR A 155 -2.57 16.67 -17.07
C THR A 155 -3.10 17.01 -18.46
N LEU A 156 -4.42 17.04 -18.63
CA LEU A 156 -5.06 17.36 -19.89
C LEU A 156 -4.79 18.81 -20.31
N ASP A 157 -4.78 19.72 -19.34
CA ASP A 157 -4.45 21.13 -19.51
C ASP A 157 -2.98 21.29 -19.96
N LEU A 158 -2.03 20.65 -19.25
CA LEU A 158 -0.60 20.67 -19.59
C LEU A 158 -0.28 20.09 -20.98
N LEU A 159 -1.12 19.18 -21.49
CA LEU A 159 -0.98 18.58 -22.81
C LEU A 159 -1.75 19.34 -23.90
N ASP A 160 -2.30 20.52 -23.60
CA ASP A 160 -3.12 21.32 -24.52
C ASP A 160 -4.32 20.55 -25.12
N VAL A 161 -4.82 19.52 -24.38
CA VAL A 161 -5.97 18.71 -24.82
C VAL A 161 -7.27 19.36 -24.37
N TRP A 162 -7.28 19.94 -23.16
CA TRP A 162 -8.46 20.55 -22.57
C TRP A 162 -8.09 21.56 -21.48
N ASP A 163 -8.15 22.83 -21.83
CA ASP A 163 -7.82 23.98 -20.96
C ASP A 163 -9.03 24.33 -20.08
N VAL A 164 -9.14 23.67 -18.92
CA VAL A 164 -10.29 23.84 -18.02
C VAL A 164 -9.90 24.53 -16.71
N LEU A 165 -8.64 24.37 -16.30
CA LEU A 165 -8.22 24.85 -15.00
C LEU A 165 -7.88 26.35 -15.03
N PRO A 166 -8.60 27.20 -14.27
CA PRO A 166 -8.41 28.66 -14.36
C PRO A 166 -7.04 29.16 -13.89
N TRP A 167 -6.29 28.33 -13.19
CA TRP A 167 -4.93 28.66 -12.73
C TRP A 167 -3.83 28.18 -13.68
N MET A 168 -4.13 27.28 -14.63
CA MET A 168 -3.22 26.85 -15.69
C MET A 168 -3.54 27.62 -16.98
N GLY A 169 -4.53 27.22 -17.74
CA GLY A 169 -5.02 27.92 -18.91
C GLY A 169 -3.95 28.21 -19.95
N GLN A 170 -4.17 29.14 -20.86
CA GLN A 170 -3.24 29.49 -21.92
C GLN A 170 -2.03 30.30 -21.40
N ARG A 171 -1.10 29.65 -20.74
CA ARG A 171 0.13 30.19 -20.19
C ARG A 171 1.35 29.53 -20.82
N SER A 172 2.53 29.98 -20.46
CA SER A 172 3.74 29.25 -20.82
C SER A 172 3.81 27.94 -20.01
N THR A 173 4.31 26.86 -20.61
CA THR A 173 4.45 25.53 -19.97
C THR A 173 5.14 25.62 -18.60
N VAL A 174 6.11 26.51 -18.42
CA VAL A 174 6.78 26.72 -17.13
C VAL A 174 5.82 27.29 -16.10
N ALA A 175 4.97 28.23 -16.48
CA ALA A 175 3.98 28.82 -15.58
C ALA A 175 2.89 27.81 -15.22
N GLU A 176 2.43 26.99 -16.16
CA GLU A 176 1.48 25.91 -15.94
C GLU A 176 2.02 24.86 -14.96
N LEU A 177 3.26 24.41 -15.17
CA LEU A 177 3.93 23.48 -14.25
C LEU A 177 4.07 24.09 -12.83
N ALA A 178 4.44 25.36 -12.74
CA ALA A 178 4.56 26.06 -11.45
C ALA A 178 3.22 26.15 -10.72
N TRP A 179 2.16 26.56 -11.39
CA TRP A 179 0.81 26.62 -10.83
C TRP A 179 0.25 25.23 -10.53
N GLY A 180 0.46 24.26 -11.41
CA GLY A 180 0.11 22.85 -11.16
C GLY A 180 0.76 22.31 -9.88
N ALA A 181 2.07 22.58 -9.67
CA ALA A 181 2.77 22.20 -8.45
C ALA A 181 2.23 22.91 -7.20
N VAL A 182 1.92 24.21 -7.29
CA VAL A 182 1.30 24.96 -6.18
C VAL A 182 -0.04 24.33 -5.79
N PHE A 183 -0.92 24.07 -6.75
CA PHE A 183 -2.24 23.49 -6.46
C PHE A 183 -2.16 22.02 -6.06
N ALA A 184 -1.16 21.25 -6.52
CA ALA A 184 -0.88 19.89 -6.06
C ALA A 184 -0.54 19.82 -4.56
N VAL A 185 -0.08 20.92 -3.96
CA VAL A 185 0.14 21.05 -2.52
C VAL A 185 -1.03 21.73 -1.83
N LEU A 186 -1.53 22.83 -2.37
CA LEU A 186 -2.57 23.66 -1.75
C LEU A 186 -3.88 22.90 -1.58
N VAL A 187 -4.36 22.22 -2.62
CA VAL A 187 -5.66 21.50 -2.56
C VAL A 187 -5.63 20.37 -1.52
N PRO A 188 -4.66 19.44 -1.51
CA PRO A 188 -4.58 18.43 -0.45
C PRO A 188 -4.42 19.05 0.94
N THR A 189 -3.73 20.18 1.08
CA THR A 189 -3.58 20.87 2.36
C THR A 189 -4.94 21.35 2.88
N LEU A 190 -5.74 21.99 2.06
CA LEU A 190 -7.08 22.45 2.44
C LEU A 190 -8.02 21.28 2.75
N LEU A 191 -7.99 20.24 1.92
CA LEU A 191 -8.81 19.04 2.13
C LEU A 191 -8.41 18.26 3.39
N SER A 192 -7.15 18.31 3.79
CA SER A 192 -6.65 17.63 4.98
C SER A 192 -7.34 18.08 6.27
N ILE A 193 -7.84 19.32 6.33
CA ILE A 193 -8.55 19.88 7.48
C ILE A 193 -9.81 19.04 7.81
N THR A 194 -10.46 18.49 6.80
CA THR A 194 -11.66 17.65 6.97
C THR A 194 -11.38 16.30 7.63
N TRP A 195 -10.11 15.89 7.72
CA TRP A 195 -9.70 14.61 8.31
C TRP A 195 -9.54 14.66 9.83
N GLY A 196 -9.70 15.83 10.47
CA GLY A 196 -9.57 16.01 11.91
C GLY A 196 -8.20 15.57 12.42
N ARG A 197 -8.14 14.64 13.38
CA ARG A 197 -6.87 14.17 13.95
C ARG A 197 -5.93 13.49 12.95
N ALA A 198 -6.46 12.96 11.84
CA ALA A 198 -5.69 12.31 10.79
C ALA A 198 -5.22 13.28 9.68
N TRP A 199 -5.32 14.60 9.87
CA TRP A 199 -5.01 15.61 8.86
C TRP A 199 -3.60 15.44 8.24
N ARG A 200 -2.61 15.03 9.04
CA ARG A 200 -1.24 14.80 8.54
C ARG A 200 -1.18 13.66 7.53
N ALA A 201 -1.98 12.60 7.74
CA ALA A 201 -2.05 11.49 6.79
C ALA A 201 -2.70 11.94 5.47
N ALA A 202 -3.79 12.72 5.55
CA ALA A 202 -4.44 13.28 4.39
C ALA A 202 -3.54 14.24 3.60
N LEU A 203 -2.81 15.11 4.31
CA LEU A 203 -1.87 16.03 3.68
C LEU A 203 -0.76 15.28 2.94
N ILE A 204 -0.08 14.36 3.61
CA ILE A 204 1.05 13.61 3.04
C ILE A 204 0.58 12.72 1.90
N GLY A 205 -0.50 11.94 2.13
CA GLY A 205 -1.07 11.05 1.12
C GLY A 205 -1.65 11.82 -0.06
N GLY A 206 -2.33 12.93 0.18
CA GLY A 206 -2.92 13.78 -0.86
C GLY A 206 -1.88 14.45 -1.74
N VAL A 207 -0.83 15.05 -1.15
CA VAL A 207 0.28 15.65 -1.91
C VAL A 207 1.03 14.57 -2.69
N ALA A 208 1.33 13.43 -2.06
CA ALA A 208 1.99 12.33 -2.74
C ALA A 208 1.14 11.79 -3.90
N LEU A 209 -0.18 11.63 -3.70
CA LEU A 209 -1.09 11.22 -4.77
C LEU A 209 -1.10 12.22 -5.92
N ALA A 210 -1.21 13.52 -5.63
CA ALA A 210 -1.22 14.57 -6.66
C ALA A 210 0.07 14.56 -7.50
N LEU A 211 1.24 14.45 -6.86
CA LEU A 211 2.53 14.47 -7.55
C LEU A 211 2.84 13.16 -8.28
N LEU A 212 2.45 12.02 -7.70
CA LEU A 212 2.78 10.68 -8.22
C LEU A 212 1.68 10.10 -9.12
N LEU A 213 0.55 10.80 -9.27
CA LEU A 213 -0.58 10.33 -10.06
C LEU A 213 -0.18 9.98 -11.49
N HIS A 214 0.57 10.84 -12.15
CA HIS A 214 1.00 10.67 -13.53
C HIS A 214 1.85 9.41 -13.71
N VAL A 215 2.84 9.23 -12.83
CA VAL A 215 3.72 8.04 -12.83
C VAL A 215 2.89 6.78 -12.58
N THR A 216 1.97 6.84 -11.61
CA THR A 216 1.10 5.73 -11.25
C THR A 216 0.15 5.36 -12.41
N LEU A 217 -0.40 6.35 -13.12
CA LEU A 217 -1.25 6.11 -14.29
C LEU A 217 -0.47 5.43 -15.43
N VAL A 218 0.73 5.94 -15.77
CA VAL A 218 1.58 5.34 -16.80
C VAL A 218 1.92 3.88 -16.43
N ILE A 219 2.35 3.63 -15.21
CA ILE A 219 2.65 2.26 -14.74
C ILE A 219 1.40 1.38 -14.79
N THR A 220 0.22 1.91 -14.43
CA THR A 220 -1.04 1.17 -14.49
C THR A 220 -1.38 0.78 -15.92
N VAL A 221 -1.25 1.69 -16.87
CA VAL A 221 -1.49 1.41 -18.30
C VAL A 221 -0.53 0.33 -18.81
N LEU A 222 0.77 0.46 -18.52
CA LEU A 222 1.77 -0.54 -18.90
C LEU A 222 1.49 -1.91 -18.27
N TRP A 223 1.09 -1.94 -16.99
CA TRP A 223 0.75 -3.17 -16.30
C TRP A 223 -0.49 -3.85 -16.89
N VAL A 224 -1.55 -3.08 -17.21
CA VAL A 224 -2.75 -3.60 -17.88
C VAL A 224 -2.41 -4.13 -19.28
N ALA A 225 -1.61 -3.41 -20.05
CA ALA A 225 -1.12 -3.85 -21.35
C ALA A 225 -0.33 -5.16 -21.25
N TYR A 226 0.56 -5.28 -20.25
CA TYR A 226 1.28 -6.52 -19.97
C TYR A 226 0.33 -7.68 -19.65
N LEU A 227 -0.67 -7.47 -18.77
CA LEU A 227 -1.64 -8.50 -18.44
C LEU A 227 -2.50 -8.93 -19.64
N ALA A 228 -2.86 -7.98 -20.52
CA ALA A 228 -3.58 -8.30 -21.76
C ALA A 228 -2.70 -9.16 -22.69
N LEU A 229 -1.44 -8.78 -22.88
CA LEU A 229 -0.48 -9.55 -23.67
C LEU A 229 -0.26 -10.96 -23.11
N GLU A 230 -0.06 -11.07 -21.80
CA GLU A 230 0.10 -12.35 -21.09
C GLU A 230 -1.11 -13.27 -21.31
N ARG A 231 -2.33 -12.74 -21.24
CA ARG A 231 -3.56 -13.51 -21.50
C ARG A 231 -3.61 -14.02 -22.94
N VAL A 232 -3.25 -13.17 -23.92
CA VAL A 232 -3.23 -13.55 -25.34
C VAL A 232 -2.21 -14.67 -25.59
N VAL A 233 -0.99 -14.51 -25.10
CA VAL A 233 0.10 -15.49 -25.26
C VAL A 233 -0.23 -16.81 -24.55
N SER A 234 -0.67 -16.75 -23.30
CA SER A 234 -1.00 -17.94 -22.50
C SER A 234 -2.25 -18.65 -23.04
N GLY A 235 -3.25 -17.92 -23.52
CA GLY A 235 -4.43 -18.48 -24.18
C GLY A 235 -4.05 -19.23 -25.47
N SER A 236 -3.15 -18.68 -26.26
CA SER A 236 -2.62 -19.32 -27.49
C SER A 236 -1.85 -20.61 -27.19
N ALA A 237 -1.08 -20.65 -26.10
CA ALA A 237 -0.33 -21.83 -25.67
C ALA A 237 -1.25 -22.99 -25.22
N ARG A 238 -2.34 -22.67 -24.48
CA ARG A 238 -3.35 -23.66 -24.08
C ARG A 238 -4.09 -24.25 -25.27
N SER A 239 -4.47 -23.42 -26.25
CA SER A 239 -5.15 -23.85 -27.49
C SER A 239 -4.27 -24.80 -28.31
N ARG A 240 -2.96 -24.52 -28.45
CA ARG A 240 -2.02 -25.39 -29.15
C ARG A 240 -1.84 -26.74 -28.46
N ARG A 241 -1.76 -26.79 -27.13
CA ARG A 241 -1.65 -28.07 -26.38
C ARG A 241 -2.91 -28.90 -26.49
N ALA A 242 -4.10 -28.31 -26.46
CA ALA A 242 -5.37 -29.00 -26.66
C ALA A 242 -5.50 -29.58 -28.10
N GLY A 243 -5.01 -28.86 -29.10
CA GLY A 243 -5.01 -29.32 -30.51
C GLY A 243 -4.06 -30.48 -30.77
N VAL A 244 -2.90 -30.50 -30.11
CA VAL A 244 -1.93 -31.63 -30.22
C VAL A 244 -2.45 -32.88 -29.56
N GLY A 245 -3.05 -32.79 -28.37
CA GLY A 245 -3.65 -33.91 -27.65
C GLY A 245 -4.78 -34.61 -28.44
N ARG A 246 -5.60 -33.83 -29.16
CA ARG A 246 -6.68 -34.35 -30.01
C ARG A 246 -6.14 -35.12 -31.23
N ARG A 247 -5.06 -34.67 -31.84
CA ARG A 247 -4.45 -35.33 -32.99
C ARG A 247 -3.77 -36.66 -32.65
N VAL A 248 -3.26 -36.81 -31.44
CA VAL A 248 -2.64 -38.06 -30.97
C VAL A 248 -3.69 -39.16 -30.73
N LEU A 249 -4.87 -38.77 -30.20
CA LEU A 249 -5.95 -39.75 -29.93
C LEU A 249 -6.67 -40.23 -31.20
N THR A 250 -6.64 -39.50 -32.30
CA THR A 250 -7.27 -39.91 -33.58
C THR A 250 -6.38 -40.76 -34.48
N ARG A 251 -5.09 -40.92 -34.15
CA ARG A 251 -4.15 -41.75 -34.93
C ARG A 251 -3.93 -43.17 -34.39
N GLY A 252 -4.61 -43.57 -33.34
CA GLY A 252 -4.41 -44.82 -32.62
C GLY A 252 -5.48 -45.89 -32.89
N HIS A 253 -6.07 -45.98 -34.08
CA HIS A 253 -6.84 -47.17 -34.49
C HIS A 253 -6.41 -47.62 -35.90
N PRO A 254 -5.44 -48.56 -36.01
CA PRO A 254 -5.39 -49.42 -37.17
C PRO A 254 -6.37 -50.56 -36.95
N GLY A 255 -7.40 -50.64 -37.78
CA GLY A 255 -8.29 -51.77 -37.81
C GLY A 255 -7.56 -53.03 -38.26
N SER A 256 -7.90 -54.10 -37.59
CA SER A 256 -7.86 -55.47 -38.10
C SER A 256 -8.84 -56.29 -37.30
#